data_78074dc0a2929657b0b3f95845f968ff
#
_entry.id   78074dc0a2929657b0b3f95845f968ff
#
_cell.length_a   1.000
_cell.length_b   1.000
_cell.length_c   1.000
_cell.angle_alpha   90.00
_cell.angle_beta   90.00
_cell.angle_gamma   90.00
#
_symmetry.space_group_name_H-M   'P 1'
#
loop_
_entity.id
_entity.type
_entity.pdbx_description
1 polymer ?
#
loop_
_entity_poly.entity_id
_entity_poly.type
_entity_poly.pdbx_seq_one_letter_code
_entity_poly.pdbx_strand_id
1 'polypeptide(L)'
;MYLEISKPMDYRVALYIRLSKEDDREGQSESVANQLSMLTEFASQQRLDVYDTYIDDGWSGTNFDRPAFQRLIADIEAKKVNMVITKDLSRLGRDYIMTGHYMERYFPEHRVRYLSLLDGVDTGVDSTANDITPFRAIMNDMYAKDISKKISSVKHDKQRKGLFIGGKAVYGYKPVSYTHLRAHETTLHL
;
A
#
# COMPACT_ATOMS: atom_id res chain seq x y z
N MET A 1 -20.70 7.69 0.34
CA MET A 1 -21.42 6.87 1.35
C MET A 1 -20.47 6.77 2.52
N TYR A 2 -20.69 7.54 3.57
CA TYR A 2 -19.80 7.58 4.73
C TYR A 2 -20.06 6.36 5.59
N LEU A 3 -18.99 5.69 6.04
CA LEU A 3 -19.04 4.57 6.98
C LEU A 3 -19.64 5.10 8.30
N GLU A 4 -20.78 4.59 8.71
CA GLU A 4 -21.40 4.93 9.98
C GLU A 4 -20.85 4.03 11.08
N ILE A 5 -20.29 4.62 12.12
CA ILE A 5 -19.76 3.87 13.28
C ILE A 5 -20.94 3.48 14.18
N SER A 6 -21.37 2.24 14.06
CA SER A 6 -22.64 1.76 14.63
C SER A 6 -22.68 1.54 16.13
N LYS A 7 -21.59 1.75 16.89
CA LYS A 7 -21.58 1.77 18.36
C LYS A 7 -20.49 2.72 18.90
N PRO A 8 -20.81 3.65 19.80
CA PRO A 8 -19.82 4.41 20.54
C PRO A 8 -19.16 3.49 21.58
N MET A 9 -18.09 2.81 21.19
CA MET A 9 -17.06 2.43 22.15
C MET A 9 -16.23 3.68 22.43
N ASP A 10 -15.63 3.79 23.63
CA ASP A 10 -14.68 4.86 23.94
C ASP A 10 -13.44 4.75 23.05
N TYR A 11 -13.59 5.14 21.77
CA TYR A 11 -12.49 5.16 20.83
C TYR A 11 -11.57 6.33 21.13
N ARG A 12 -10.31 6.02 21.36
CA ARG A 12 -9.20 6.99 21.40
C ARG A 12 -8.49 6.92 20.07
N VAL A 13 -8.76 7.90 19.24
CA VAL A 13 -8.44 7.86 17.81
C VAL A 13 -7.08 8.47 17.53
N ALA A 14 -6.26 7.77 16.77
CA ALA A 14 -5.08 8.30 16.11
C ALA A 14 -5.40 8.64 14.66
N LEU A 15 -5.17 9.88 14.26
CA LEU A 15 -5.20 10.29 12.86
C LEU A 15 -3.79 10.11 12.29
N TYR A 16 -3.61 9.21 11.32
CA TYR A 16 -2.31 9.00 10.72
C TYR A 16 -2.25 9.53 9.29
N ILE A 17 -1.26 10.38 9.03
CA ILE A 17 -1.06 11.10 7.78
C ILE A 17 0.36 10.83 7.28
N ARG A 18 0.49 10.52 5.98
CA ARG A 18 1.78 10.37 5.32
C ARG A 18 1.77 11.05 3.98
N LEU A 19 2.84 11.79 3.70
CA LEU A 19 3.12 12.34 2.39
C LEU A 19 4.53 11.93 1.97
N SER A 20 4.72 11.45 0.75
CA SER A 20 6.05 11.15 0.21
C SER A 20 6.45 12.21 -0.81
N LYS A 21 7.78 12.40 -1.01
CA LYS A 21 8.31 13.29 -2.06
C LYS A 21 7.89 12.88 -3.47
N GLU A 22 7.45 11.65 -3.66
CA GLU A 22 6.96 11.13 -4.94
C GLU A 22 5.50 11.54 -5.18
N ASP A 23 4.69 11.65 -4.12
CA ASP A 23 3.28 12.06 -4.20
C ASP A 23 3.15 13.51 -4.71
N ASP A 24 4.14 14.39 -4.44
CA ASP A 24 4.18 15.77 -4.93
C ASP A 24 4.36 15.88 -6.46
N ARG A 25 4.94 14.85 -7.10
CA ARG A 25 5.24 14.86 -8.55
C ARG A 25 4.06 14.45 -9.43
N GLU A 26 3.07 13.79 -8.88
CA GLU A 26 1.92 13.27 -9.64
C GLU A 26 0.79 14.31 -9.81
N GLY A 27 1.03 15.58 -9.49
CA GLY A 27 0.11 16.69 -9.77
C GLY A 27 -1.18 16.68 -8.95
N GLN A 28 -1.35 15.74 -8.04
CA GLN A 28 -2.38 15.75 -7.03
C GLN A 28 -1.77 16.33 -5.76
N SER A 29 -1.92 17.64 -5.59
CA SER A 29 -1.53 18.40 -4.39
C SER A 29 -2.34 17.95 -3.17
N GLU A 30 -2.11 16.73 -2.74
CA GLU A 30 -2.65 16.20 -1.50
C GLU A 30 -1.75 16.63 -0.34
N SER A 31 -1.82 17.90 0.00
CA SER A 31 -1.05 18.42 1.13
C SER A 31 -1.43 17.70 2.43
N VAL A 32 -0.50 17.62 3.36
CA VAL A 32 -0.75 17.19 4.75
C VAL A 32 -1.99 17.89 5.31
N ALA A 33 -2.16 19.19 5.00
CA ALA A 33 -3.31 20.00 5.42
C ALA A 33 -4.65 19.44 4.91
N ASN A 34 -4.72 19.01 3.65
CA ASN A 34 -5.95 18.44 3.08
C ASN A 34 -6.32 17.10 3.72
N GLN A 35 -5.31 16.23 3.95
CA GLN A 35 -5.52 14.97 4.66
C GLN A 35 -5.99 15.23 6.08
N LEU A 36 -5.33 16.16 6.80
CA LEU A 36 -5.69 16.52 8.17
C LEU A 36 -7.13 17.04 8.25
N SER A 37 -7.49 17.97 7.37
CA SER A 37 -8.86 18.53 7.32
C SER A 37 -9.91 17.44 7.13
N MET A 38 -9.69 16.54 6.15
CA MET A 38 -10.61 15.43 5.88
C MET A 38 -10.78 14.49 7.08
N LEU A 39 -9.66 14.08 7.71
CA LEU A 39 -9.69 13.17 8.84
C LEU A 39 -10.33 13.81 10.09
N THR A 40 -10.03 15.08 10.35
CA THR A 40 -10.59 15.82 11.49
C THR A 40 -12.09 16.06 11.29
N GLU A 41 -12.51 16.41 10.07
CA GLU A 41 -13.93 16.57 9.74
C GLU A 41 -14.69 15.26 9.96
N PHE A 42 -14.17 14.15 9.47
CA PHE A 42 -14.77 12.83 9.67
C PHE A 42 -14.86 12.49 11.18
N ALA A 43 -13.77 12.66 11.93
CA ALA A 43 -13.75 12.38 13.37
C ALA A 43 -14.79 13.23 14.11
N SER A 44 -14.92 14.51 13.76
CA SER A 44 -15.92 15.42 14.33
C SER A 44 -17.36 14.99 14.00
N GLN A 45 -17.64 14.65 12.75
CA GLN A 45 -18.97 14.17 12.32
C GLN A 45 -19.37 12.89 13.06
N GLN A 46 -18.40 11.98 13.30
CA GLN A 46 -18.63 10.74 14.05
C GLN A 46 -18.52 10.89 15.57
N ARG A 47 -18.27 12.11 16.08
CA ARG A 47 -18.09 12.43 17.51
C ARG A 47 -17.02 11.56 18.18
N LEU A 48 -15.92 11.33 17.47
CA LEU A 48 -14.81 10.52 17.94
C LEU A 48 -13.84 11.37 18.77
N ASP A 49 -13.29 10.81 19.84
CA ASP A 49 -12.25 11.43 20.64
C ASP A 49 -10.88 11.24 19.97
N VAL A 50 -10.32 12.31 19.41
CA VAL A 50 -9.00 12.31 18.78
C VAL A 50 -7.94 12.46 19.84
N TYR A 51 -7.22 11.36 20.11
CA TYR A 51 -6.10 11.35 21.05
C TYR A 51 -4.91 12.16 20.53
N ASP A 52 -4.45 11.87 19.29
CA ASP A 52 -3.32 12.60 18.68
C ASP A 52 -3.32 12.46 17.14
N THR A 53 -2.55 13.32 16.49
CA THR A 53 -2.28 13.27 15.05
C THR A 53 -0.82 12.93 14.79
N TYR A 54 -0.59 11.95 13.95
CA TYR A 54 0.71 11.40 13.58
C TYR A 54 1.02 11.72 12.12
N ILE A 55 2.07 12.50 11.89
CA ILE A 55 2.39 13.02 10.56
C ILE A 55 3.81 12.60 10.17
N ASP A 56 3.94 11.82 9.10
CA ASP A 56 5.19 11.48 8.44
C ASP A 56 5.26 12.18 7.07
N ASP A 57 5.77 13.42 7.05
CA ASP A 57 5.98 14.19 5.84
C ASP A 57 7.35 13.89 5.21
N GLY A 58 7.38 13.69 3.89
CA GLY A 58 8.59 13.34 3.14
C GLY A 58 9.04 11.89 3.25
N TRP A 59 8.27 11.02 3.93
CA TRP A 59 8.60 9.62 4.15
C TRP A 59 7.95 8.68 3.13
N SER A 60 8.75 7.73 2.63
CA SER A 60 8.24 6.68 1.74
C SER A 60 7.29 5.73 2.46
N GLY A 61 6.30 5.20 1.72
CA GLY A 61 5.41 4.15 2.22
C GLY A 61 6.00 2.73 2.16
N THR A 62 7.24 2.57 1.68
CA THR A 62 7.87 1.26 1.46
C THR A 62 8.51 0.67 2.71
N ASN A 63 8.73 1.46 3.76
CA ASN A 63 9.19 0.98 5.05
C ASN A 63 8.32 1.55 6.18
N PHE A 64 8.44 0.99 7.36
CA PHE A 64 7.70 1.39 8.55
C PHE A 64 8.59 2.05 9.63
N ASP A 65 9.88 2.26 9.35
CA ASP A 65 10.81 3.02 10.22
C ASP A 65 10.61 4.53 10.05
N ARG A 66 9.40 4.97 10.38
CA ARG A 66 8.98 6.37 10.28
C ARG A 66 8.71 6.91 11.68
N PRO A 67 9.20 8.10 12.03
CA PRO A 67 9.14 8.60 13.40
C PRO A 67 7.72 8.68 13.97
N ALA A 68 6.76 9.24 13.19
CA ALA A 68 5.39 9.36 13.65
C ALA A 68 4.70 8.00 13.72
N PHE A 69 5.00 7.08 12.79
CA PHE A 69 4.47 5.72 12.83
C PHE A 69 4.98 4.96 14.06
N GLN A 70 6.28 5.05 14.37
CA GLN A 70 6.85 4.40 15.56
C GLN A 70 6.24 4.96 16.85
N ARG A 71 5.99 6.28 16.92
CA ARG A 71 5.27 6.90 18.04
C ARG A 71 3.83 6.38 18.15
N LEU A 72 3.13 6.20 17.02
CA LEU A 72 1.81 5.59 16.98
C LEU A 72 1.82 4.17 17.55
N ILE A 73 2.79 3.35 17.14
CA ILE A 73 2.95 1.98 17.64
C ILE A 73 3.18 1.97 19.16
N ALA A 74 4.06 2.84 19.67
CA ALA A 74 4.31 2.96 21.11
C ALA A 74 3.04 3.37 21.90
N ASP A 75 2.22 4.27 21.35
CA ASP A 75 0.97 4.69 22.00
C ASP A 75 -0.12 3.59 21.90
N ILE A 76 -0.11 2.75 20.89
CA ILE A 76 -0.96 1.54 20.81
C ILE A 76 -0.54 0.55 21.89
N GLU A 77 0.76 0.23 22.01
CA GLU A 77 1.29 -0.67 23.05
C GLU A 77 1.01 -0.16 24.47
N ALA A 78 1.09 1.15 24.67
CA ALA A 78 0.71 1.81 25.92
C ALA A 78 -0.81 1.87 26.15
N LYS A 79 -1.62 1.30 25.23
CA LYS A 79 -3.11 1.30 25.27
C LYS A 79 -3.72 2.71 25.33
N LYS A 80 -3.03 3.72 24.80
CA LYS A 80 -3.54 5.09 24.69
C LYS A 80 -4.39 5.27 23.44
N VAL A 81 -4.15 4.46 22.41
CA VAL A 81 -4.86 4.47 21.13
C VAL A 81 -5.47 3.09 20.89
N ASN A 82 -6.74 3.06 20.48
CA ASN A 82 -7.46 1.84 20.11
C ASN A 82 -8.18 1.96 18.77
N MET A 83 -7.98 3.07 18.04
CA MET A 83 -8.47 3.25 16.69
C MET A 83 -7.49 4.07 15.87
N VAL A 84 -7.21 3.64 14.65
CA VAL A 84 -6.35 4.34 13.70
C VAL A 84 -7.16 4.68 12.45
N ILE A 85 -7.13 5.94 12.04
CA ILE A 85 -7.82 6.41 10.83
C ILE A 85 -6.79 6.98 9.85
N THR A 86 -6.87 6.55 8.60
CA THR A 86 -6.10 7.08 7.48
C THR A 86 -7.03 7.53 6.35
N LYS A 87 -6.54 8.38 5.47
CA LYS A 87 -7.26 8.76 4.26
C LYS A 87 -7.48 7.55 3.35
N ASP A 88 -6.40 6.85 3.03
CA ASP A 88 -6.36 5.64 2.22
C ASP A 88 -5.29 4.68 2.76
N LEU A 89 -5.35 3.43 2.33
CA LEU A 89 -4.45 2.37 2.79
C LEU A 89 -2.98 2.65 2.43
N SER A 90 -2.74 3.37 1.32
CA SER A 90 -1.38 3.71 0.90
C SER A 90 -0.68 4.64 1.91
N ARG A 91 -1.44 5.37 2.73
CA ARG A 91 -0.90 6.20 3.82
C ARG A 91 -0.35 5.33 4.94
N LEU A 92 -1.02 4.23 5.26
CA LEU A 92 -0.48 3.25 6.21
C LEU A 92 0.82 2.65 5.67
N GLY A 93 0.82 2.12 4.45
CA GLY A 93 2.02 1.58 3.82
C GLY A 93 1.80 1.15 2.37
N ARG A 94 2.90 1.12 1.59
CA ARG A 94 2.94 0.62 0.21
C ARG A 94 3.60 -0.76 0.12
N ASP A 95 4.24 -1.22 1.20
CA ASP A 95 4.72 -2.59 1.31
C ASP A 95 3.55 -3.50 1.72
N TYR A 96 3.16 -4.40 0.82
CA TYR A 96 1.99 -5.25 1.03
C TYR A 96 2.19 -6.28 2.14
N ILE A 97 3.44 -6.76 2.36
CA ILE A 97 3.74 -7.77 3.40
C ILE A 97 3.58 -7.14 4.78
N MET A 98 4.24 -6.00 4.98
CA MET A 98 4.20 -5.30 6.26
C MET A 98 2.82 -4.70 6.54
N THR A 99 2.17 -4.12 5.52
CA THR A 99 0.80 -3.61 5.66
C THR A 99 -0.16 -4.75 6.02
N GLY A 100 -0.02 -5.92 5.37
CA GLY A 100 -0.78 -7.12 5.70
C GLY A 100 -0.53 -7.59 7.14
N HIS A 101 0.73 -7.58 7.59
CA HIS A 101 1.06 -7.92 8.97
C HIS A 101 0.35 -7.01 9.98
N TYR A 102 0.37 -5.68 9.77
CA TYR A 102 -0.32 -4.74 10.66
C TYR A 102 -1.83 -4.96 10.65
N MET A 103 -2.43 -5.16 9.48
CA MET A 103 -3.87 -5.29 9.33
C MET A 103 -4.43 -6.61 9.84
N GLU A 104 -3.75 -7.74 9.54
CA GLU A 104 -4.27 -9.07 9.83
C GLU A 104 -3.83 -9.61 11.20
N ARG A 105 -2.74 -9.08 11.77
CA ARG A 105 -2.19 -9.57 13.03
C ARG A 105 -2.05 -8.48 14.07
N TYR A 106 -1.22 -7.47 13.82
CA TYR A 106 -0.83 -6.51 14.85
C TYR A 106 -2.02 -5.74 15.43
N PHE A 107 -2.83 -5.11 14.58
CA PHE A 107 -4.00 -4.33 15.05
C PHE A 107 -5.04 -5.21 15.75
N PRO A 108 -5.44 -6.38 15.22
CA PRO A 108 -6.33 -7.29 15.94
C PRO A 108 -5.78 -7.76 17.30
N GLU A 109 -4.50 -8.15 17.38
CA GLU A 109 -3.84 -8.58 18.62
C GLU A 109 -3.87 -7.49 19.70
N HIS A 110 -3.73 -6.22 19.30
CA HIS A 110 -3.79 -5.06 20.20
C HIS A 110 -5.20 -4.48 20.36
N ARG A 111 -6.23 -5.10 19.76
CA ARG A 111 -7.63 -4.64 19.74
C ARG A 111 -7.77 -3.22 19.19
N VAL A 112 -7.01 -2.90 18.16
CA VAL A 112 -7.05 -1.64 17.44
C VAL A 112 -7.94 -1.77 16.22
N ARG A 113 -8.96 -0.91 16.12
CA ARG A 113 -9.76 -0.76 14.91
C ARG A 113 -9.01 0.10 13.91
N TYR A 114 -8.91 -0.37 12.68
CA TYR A 114 -8.35 0.43 11.59
C TYR A 114 -9.44 0.82 10.60
N LEU A 115 -9.40 2.09 10.18
CA LEU A 115 -10.33 2.67 9.23
C LEU A 115 -9.60 3.42 8.11
N SER A 116 -9.89 3.06 6.85
CA SER A 116 -9.46 3.81 5.66
C SER A 116 -10.67 4.44 5.00
N LEU A 117 -10.69 5.78 4.91
CA LEU A 117 -11.91 6.50 4.48
C LEU A 117 -12.23 6.29 3.01
N LEU A 118 -11.22 6.38 2.13
CA LEU A 118 -11.45 6.29 0.68
C LEU A 118 -11.55 4.85 0.17
N ASP A 119 -10.87 3.92 0.83
CA ASP A 119 -10.85 2.51 0.42
C ASP A 119 -12.04 1.72 1.00
N GLY A 120 -12.79 2.31 1.94
CA GLY A 120 -13.92 1.63 2.59
C GLY A 120 -13.48 0.44 3.48
N VAL A 121 -12.21 0.42 3.92
CA VAL A 121 -11.70 -0.64 4.80
C VAL A 121 -12.02 -0.28 6.25
N ASP A 122 -12.70 -1.18 6.95
CA ASP A 122 -13.00 -1.05 8.37
C ASP A 122 -12.86 -2.42 9.06
N THR A 123 -11.93 -2.51 10.01
CA THR A 123 -11.67 -3.76 10.73
C THR A 123 -12.54 -3.95 11.97
N GLY A 124 -13.38 -2.98 12.30
CA GLY A 124 -14.21 -2.98 13.52
C GLY A 124 -15.65 -3.40 13.30
N VAL A 125 -16.05 -3.75 12.07
CA VAL A 125 -17.40 -4.23 11.81
C VAL A 125 -17.53 -5.65 12.32
N ASP A 126 -18.36 -5.84 13.37
CA ASP A 126 -18.80 -7.17 13.87
C ASP A 126 -19.67 -7.85 12.81
N SER A 127 -19.15 -8.13 11.65
CA SER A 127 -19.79 -9.03 10.71
C SER A 127 -19.08 -10.37 10.77
N THR A 128 -19.87 -11.45 10.75
CA THR A 128 -19.45 -12.84 10.56
C THR A 128 -18.65 -13.07 9.24
N ALA A 129 -18.52 -12.02 8.45
CA ALA A 129 -17.52 -11.82 7.42
C ALA A 129 -16.77 -10.53 7.80
N ASN A 130 -15.67 -10.66 8.57
CA ASN A 130 -14.69 -9.58 8.65
C ASN A 130 -14.46 -9.10 7.22
N ASP A 131 -15.00 -7.95 6.87
CA ASP A 131 -14.97 -7.48 5.49
C ASP A 131 -13.60 -6.85 5.20
N ILE A 132 -12.54 -7.68 5.41
CA ILE A 132 -11.20 -7.42 4.92
C ILE A 132 -11.09 -7.74 3.41
N THR A 133 -12.22 -8.10 2.78
CA THR A 133 -12.27 -8.35 1.33
C THR A 133 -11.78 -7.15 0.52
N PRO A 134 -12.22 -5.90 0.80
CA PRO A 134 -11.66 -4.73 0.12
C PRO A 134 -10.15 -4.59 0.35
N PHE A 135 -9.67 -4.83 1.57
CA PHE A 135 -8.25 -4.83 1.88
C PHE A 135 -7.49 -5.86 1.05
N ARG A 136 -7.96 -7.12 1.03
CA ARG A 136 -7.33 -8.19 0.23
C ARG A 136 -7.32 -7.88 -1.26
N ALA A 137 -8.37 -7.28 -1.79
CA ALA A 137 -8.43 -6.86 -3.19
C ALA A 137 -7.36 -5.79 -3.50
N ILE A 138 -7.25 -4.76 -2.65
CA ILE A 138 -6.23 -3.71 -2.78
C ILE A 138 -4.82 -4.28 -2.66
N MET A 139 -4.59 -5.19 -1.70
CA MET A 139 -3.29 -5.83 -1.52
C MET A 139 -2.89 -6.68 -2.72
N ASN A 140 -3.83 -7.43 -3.31
CA ASN A 140 -3.58 -8.19 -4.53
C ASN A 140 -3.22 -7.29 -5.72
N ASP A 141 -3.90 -6.15 -5.87
CA ASP A 141 -3.61 -5.16 -6.92
C ASP A 141 -2.23 -4.51 -6.71
N MET A 142 -1.88 -4.14 -5.48
CA MET A 142 -0.56 -3.62 -5.12
C MET A 142 0.54 -4.64 -5.41
N TYR A 143 0.34 -5.91 -5.06
CA TYR A 143 1.26 -7.00 -5.35
C TYR A 143 1.47 -7.19 -6.85
N ALA A 144 0.40 -7.20 -7.63
CA ALA A 144 0.47 -7.32 -9.08
C ALA A 144 1.24 -6.15 -9.72
N LYS A 145 1.00 -4.91 -9.24
CA LYS A 145 1.74 -3.71 -9.68
C LYS A 145 3.23 -3.78 -9.34
N ASP A 146 3.58 -4.24 -8.14
CA ASP A 146 4.98 -4.38 -7.72
C ASP A 146 5.72 -5.43 -8.57
N ILE A 147 5.11 -6.60 -8.77
CA ILE A 147 5.65 -7.63 -9.66
C ILE A 147 5.83 -7.09 -11.07
N SER A 148 4.84 -6.38 -11.61
CA SER A 148 4.92 -5.80 -12.96
C SER A 148 6.09 -4.83 -13.09
N LYS A 149 6.29 -3.94 -12.10
CA LYS A 149 7.44 -3.02 -12.06
C LYS A 149 8.77 -3.77 -12.01
N LYS A 150 8.89 -4.81 -11.17
CA LYS A 150 10.10 -5.64 -11.07
C LYS A 150 10.42 -6.36 -12.38
N ILE A 151 9.41 -6.97 -13.00
CA ILE A 151 9.58 -7.65 -14.30
C ILE A 151 9.98 -6.65 -15.38
N SER A 152 9.35 -5.49 -15.43
CA SER A 152 9.65 -4.43 -16.40
C SER A 152 11.08 -3.93 -16.24
N SER A 153 11.54 -3.68 -15.02
CA SER A 153 12.91 -3.26 -14.72
C SER A 153 13.94 -4.30 -15.20
N VAL A 154 13.72 -5.58 -14.89
CA VAL A 154 14.60 -6.67 -15.35
C VAL A 154 14.60 -6.79 -16.88
N LYS A 155 13.43 -6.64 -17.52
CA LYS A 155 13.36 -6.64 -19.00
C LYS A 155 14.16 -5.50 -19.59
N HIS A 156 14.00 -4.28 -19.08
CA HIS A 156 14.75 -3.12 -19.57
C HIS A 156 16.26 -3.26 -19.36
N ASP A 157 16.71 -3.81 -18.22
CA ASP A 157 18.13 -4.07 -17.99
C ASP A 157 18.69 -5.08 -19.02
N LYS A 158 17.97 -6.18 -19.27
CA LYS A 158 18.33 -7.15 -20.29
C LYS A 158 18.37 -6.53 -21.69
N GLN A 159 17.39 -5.68 -22.03
CA GLN A 159 17.36 -4.95 -23.30
C GLN A 159 18.59 -4.05 -23.47
N ARG A 160 18.95 -3.28 -22.44
CA ARG A 160 20.15 -2.42 -22.46
C ARG A 160 21.44 -3.22 -22.68
N LYS A 161 21.48 -4.45 -22.17
CA LYS A 161 22.59 -5.39 -22.35
C LYS A 161 22.56 -6.13 -23.70
N GLY A 162 21.59 -5.82 -24.56
CA GLY A 162 21.44 -6.48 -25.88
C GLY A 162 20.99 -7.94 -25.80
N LEU A 163 20.45 -8.37 -24.66
CA LEU A 163 20.00 -9.75 -24.48
C LEU A 163 18.61 -9.95 -25.08
N PHE A 164 18.38 -11.12 -25.66
CA PHE A 164 17.07 -11.47 -26.18
C PHE A 164 16.09 -11.72 -25.04
N ILE A 165 14.95 -11.02 -25.08
CA ILE A 165 13.91 -11.09 -24.04
C ILE A 165 12.57 -11.64 -24.55
N GLY A 166 12.47 -11.99 -25.83
CA GLY A 166 11.25 -12.53 -26.44
C GLY A 166 10.99 -13.99 -26.02
N GLY A 167 9.73 -14.37 -25.95
CA GLY A 167 9.34 -15.78 -25.67
C GLY A 167 9.58 -16.74 -26.84
N LYS A 168 9.60 -16.20 -28.06
CA LYS A 168 9.86 -17.00 -29.28
C LYS A 168 10.85 -16.25 -30.16
N ALA A 169 11.77 -17.02 -30.80
CA ALA A 169 12.66 -16.47 -31.78
C ALA A 169 11.85 -15.97 -32.99
N VAL A 170 12.31 -14.88 -33.61
CA VAL A 170 11.76 -14.40 -34.89
C VAL A 170 12.11 -15.37 -36.00
N TYR A 171 11.31 -15.34 -37.08
CA TYR A 171 11.56 -16.19 -38.25
C TYR A 171 12.99 -16.02 -38.76
N GLY A 172 13.64 -17.14 -39.08
CA GLY A 172 15.04 -17.16 -39.53
C GLY A 172 16.08 -17.20 -38.41
N TYR A 173 15.65 -17.22 -37.14
CA TYR A 173 16.55 -17.31 -35.98
C TYR A 173 16.17 -18.45 -35.05
N LYS A 174 17.17 -19.04 -34.38
CA LYS A 174 16.93 -19.96 -33.28
C LYS A 174 17.71 -19.51 -32.03
N PRO A 175 17.18 -19.74 -30.83
CA PRO A 175 17.86 -19.40 -29.60
C PRO A 175 19.08 -20.34 -29.44
N VAL A 176 20.25 -19.76 -29.16
CA VAL A 176 21.48 -20.50 -28.86
C VAL A 176 21.63 -20.71 -27.37
N SER A 177 21.07 -19.78 -26.60
CA SER A 177 20.89 -19.85 -25.14
C SER A 177 19.68 -18.99 -24.79
N TYR A 178 19.25 -18.96 -23.53
CA TYR A 178 18.15 -18.12 -23.08
C TYR A 178 18.37 -16.60 -23.28
N THR A 179 19.53 -16.19 -23.81
CA THR A 179 19.94 -14.79 -23.89
C THR A 179 20.31 -14.29 -25.29
N HIS A 180 20.49 -15.18 -26.28
CA HIS A 180 20.95 -14.79 -27.61
C HIS A 180 20.17 -15.51 -28.70
N LEU A 181 20.09 -14.88 -29.90
CA LEU A 181 19.56 -15.45 -31.12
C LEU A 181 20.70 -15.70 -32.10
N ARG A 182 20.67 -16.85 -32.77
CA ARG A 182 21.53 -17.18 -33.91
C ARG A 182 20.67 -17.28 -35.14
N ALA A 183 21.17 -16.77 -36.28
CA ALA A 183 20.52 -16.95 -37.57
C ALA A 183 20.44 -18.47 -37.91
N HIS A 184 19.30 -18.90 -38.41
CA HIS A 184 19.13 -20.26 -38.88
C HIS A 184 19.88 -20.38 -40.23
N GLU A 185 20.98 -21.13 -40.21
CA GLU A 185 21.68 -21.41 -41.47
C GLU A 185 20.79 -22.31 -42.34
N THR A 186 20.30 -21.78 -43.44
CA THR A 186 19.73 -22.59 -44.53
C THR A 186 20.92 -23.19 -45.28
N THR A 187 21.21 -24.45 -45.06
CA THR A 187 22.08 -25.20 -45.97
C THR A 187 21.39 -25.29 -47.30
N LEU A 188 21.75 -24.42 -48.22
CA LEU A 188 21.52 -24.66 -49.65
C LEU A 188 22.39 -25.87 -50.01
N HIS A 189 21.80 -27.05 -50.08
CA HIS A 189 22.37 -28.14 -50.86
C HIS A 189 22.19 -27.79 -52.33
N LEU A 190 23.30 -27.35 -52.94
CA LEU A 190 23.46 -27.41 -54.41
C LEU A 190 23.69 -28.83 -54.82
#